data_98266e03fd2c1c1a5d05c5daf8d07934
#
_entry.id   98266e03fd2c1c1a5d05c5daf8d07934
#
_cell.length_a   1.000
_cell.length_b   1.000
_cell.length_c   1.000
_cell.angle_alpha   90.00
_cell.angle_beta   90.00
_cell.angle_gamma   90.00
#
_symmetry.space_group_name_H-M   'P 1'
#
loop_
_entity.id
_entity.type
_entity.pdbx_description
1 polymer ?
#
loop_
_entity_poly.entity_id
_entity_poly.type
_entity_poly.pdbx_seq_one_letter_code
_entity_poly.pdbx_strand_id
1 'polypeptide(L)'
;MNKKKSKKATESKKSDKSKSLNVELQETKDKYLRLYSEFENFRRRTSKEKIDMIDSANKELLSDILPVIDDFERASKSIKKENESDLEGYNLIYQKLINTLENYKVKKMEIKKGDKFDSEFHEAITSTPSEKKYKGKIIDVIENGYHVGDNILRFAKVVTGS
;
A
#
# COMPACT_ATOMS: atom_id res chain seq x y z
N MET A 1 -52.15 -52.17 -38.48
CA MET A 1 -52.18 -50.79 -37.97
C MET A 1 -51.26 -50.56 -36.80
N ASN A 2 -50.15 -51.32 -36.55
CA ASN A 2 -49.37 -51.23 -35.31
C ASN A 2 -47.95 -50.63 -35.45
N LYS A 3 -47.44 -50.28 -36.65
CA LYS A 3 -46.07 -49.71 -36.82
C LYS A 3 -45.94 -48.17 -36.64
N LYS A 4 -47.07 -47.43 -36.72
CA LYS A 4 -47.07 -45.96 -36.56
C LYS A 4 -47.09 -45.51 -35.10
N LYS A 5 -47.59 -46.30 -34.15
CA LYS A 5 -47.62 -45.96 -32.70
C LYS A 5 -46.27 -46.15 -32.02
N SER A 6 -45.46 -47.12 -32.47
CA SER A 6 -44.13 -47.36 -31.85
C SER A 6 -43.07 -46.31 -32.24
N LYS A 7 -43.12 -45.74 -33.46
CA LYS A 7 -42.18 -44.65 -33.85
C LYS A 7 -42.44 -43.33 -33.13
N LYS A 8 -43.73 -42.99 -32.90
CA LYS A 8 -44.10 -41.75 -32.23
C LYS A 8 -43.69 -41.74 -30.71
N ALA A 9 -43.72 -42.91 -30.05
CA ALA A 9 -43.34 -43.10 -28.67
C ALA A 9 -41.78 -43.05 -28.45
N THR A 10 -40.99 -43.48 -29.47
CA THR A 10 -39.54 -43.44 -29.46
C THR A 10 -39.00 -42.04 -29.80
N GLU A 11 -39.67 -41.28 -30.63
CA GLU A 11 -39.33 -39.90 -30.96
C GLU A 11 -39.64 -38.95 -29.81
N SER A 12 -40.76 -39.11 -29.10
CA SER A 12 -41.07 -38.30 -27.91
C SER A 12 -40.08 -38.53 -26.77
N LYS A 13 -39.69 -39.78 -26.48
CA LYS A 13 -38.69 -40.13 -25.47
C LYS A 13 -37.29 -39.61 -25.83
N LYS A 14 -36.90 -39.53 -27.10
CA LYS A 14 -35.67 -38.92 -27.55
C LYS A 14 -35.68 -37.39 -27.40
N SER A 15 -36.83 -36.76 -27.71
CA SER A 15 -37.00 -35.31 -27.54
C SER A 15 -36.94 -34.88 -26.07
N ASP A 16 -37.56 -35.62 -25.17
CA ASP A 16 -37.54 -35.31 -23.73
C ASP A 16 -36.15 -35.53 -23.10
N LYS A 17 -35.46 -36.59 -23.52
CA LYS A 17 -34.08 -36.83 -23.08
C LYS A 17 -33.09 -35.78 -23.61
N SER A 18 -33.29 -35.27 -24.83
CA SER A 18 -32.49 -34.18 -25.39
C SER A 18 -32.76 -32.86 -24.67
N LYS A 19 -34.00 -32.58 -24.27
CA LYS A 19 -34.33 -31.39 -23.47
C LYS A 19 -33.74 -31.44 -22.07
N SER A 20 -33.83 -32.57 -21.38
CA SER A 20 -33.21 -32.72 -20.05
C SER A 20 -31.71 -32.57 -20.09
N LEU A 21 -31.01 -33.15 -21.09
CA LEU A 21 -29.58 -32.98 -21.30
C LEU A 21 -29.17 -31.54 -21.58
N ASN A 22 -29.99 -30.81 -22.35
CA ASN A 22 -29.73 -29.40 -22.61
C ASN A 22 -29.88 -28.51 -21.34
N VAL A 23 -30.85 -28.82 -20.49
CA VAL A 23 -31.01 -28.13 -19.20
C VAL A 23 -29.83 -28.41 -18.29
N GLU A 24 -29.43 -29.67 -18.17
CA GLU A 24 -28.28 -30.09 -17.35
C GLU A 24 -26.96 -29.47 -17.85
N LEU A 25 -26.78 -29.36 -19.17
CA LEU A 25 -25.67 -28.70 -19.79
C LEU A 25 -25.65 -27.18 -19.46
N GLN A 26 -26.83 -26.54 -19.51
CA GLN A 26 -26.93 -25.12 -19.19
C GLN A 26 -26.63 -24.85 -17.70
N GLU A 27 -27.22 -25.64 -16.81
CA GLU A 27 -26.93 -25.55 -15.38
C GLU A 27 -25.44 -25.76 -15.06
N THR A 28 -24.81 -26.72 -15.75
CA THR A 28 -23.36 -26.97 -15.57
C THR A 28 -22.51 -25.81 -16.10
N LYS A 29 -22.90 -25.23 -17.23
CA LYS A 29 -22.23 -24.02 -17.76
C LYS A 29 -22.36 -22.85 -16.79
N ASP A 30 -23.54 -22.63 -16.24
CA ASP A 30 -23.77 -21.53 -15.31
C ASP A 30 -22.99 -21.73 -14.03
N LYS A 31 -22.92 -22.96 -13.51
CA LYS A 31 -22.06 -23.31 -12.35
C LYS A 31 -20.57 -23.10 -12.67
N TYR A 32 -20.12 -23.49 -13.86
CA TYR A 32 -18.75 -23.29 -14.30
C TYR A 32 -18.39 -21.80 -14.41
N LEU A 33 -19.25 -20.98 -15.04
CA LEU A 33 -19.03 -19.55 -15.17
C LEU A 33 -18.96 -18.86 -13.81
N ARG A 34 -19.85 -19.26 -12.90
CA ARG A 34 -19.83 -18.74 -11.53
C ARG A 34 -18.53 -19.12 -10.80
N LEU A 35 -18.15 -20.40 -10.86
CA LEU A 35 -16.92 -20.89 -10.22
C LEU A 35 -15.68 -20.23 -10.82
N TYR A 36 -15.66 -20.03 -12.14
CA TYR A 36 -14.58 -19.33 -12.81
C TYR A 36 -14.46 -17.87 -12.34
N SER A 37 -15.60 -17.18 -12.20
CA SER A 37 -15.61 -15.81 -11.68
C SER A 37 -15.14 -15.74 -10.21
N GLU A 38 -15.58 -16.69 -9.38
CA GLU A 38 -15.13 -16.82 -7.98
C GLU A 38 -13.62 -17.10 -7.91
N PHE A 39 -13.10 -17.97 -8.79
CA PHE A 39 -11.67 -18.28 -8.87
C PHE A 39 -10.83 -17.07 -9.28
N GLU A 40 -11.25 -16.29 -10.28
CA GLU A 40 -10.55 -15.07 -10.70
C GLU A 40 -10.55 -14.01 -9.58
N ASN A 41 -11.67 -13.86 -8.89
CA ASN A 41 -11.76 -12.96 -7.74
C ASN A 41 -10.84 -13.42 -6.59
N PHE A 42 -10.82 -14.71 -6.30
CA PHE A 42 -9.93 -15.30 -5.31
C PHE A 42 -8.47 -15.07 -5.67
N ARG A 43 -8.08 -15.35 -6.92
CA ARG A 43 -6.70 -15.15 -7.40
C ARG A 43 -6.24 -13.70 -7.25
N ARG A 44 -7.10 -12.75 -7.64
CA ARG A 44 -6.80 -11.32 -7.50
C ARG A 44 -6.66 -10.90 -6.05
N ARG A 45 -7.57 -11.36 -5.18
CA ARG A 45 -7.52 -11.08 -3.74
C ARG A 45 -6.26 -11.64 -3.10
N THR A 46 -5.95 -12.92 -3.34
CA THR A 46 -4.76 -13.57 -2.77
C THR A 46 -3.46 -12.92 -3.23
N SER A 47 -3.40 -12.47 -4.50
CA SER A 47 -2.23 -11.73 -4.99
C SER A 47 -2.06 -10.40 -4.26
N LYS A 48 -3.15 -9.68 -3.97
CA LYS A 48 -3.13 -8.45 -3.20
C LYS A 48 -2.71 -8.72 -1.75
N GLU A 49 -3.35 -9.69 -1.09
CA GLU A 49 -3.03 -10.09 0.29
C GLU A 49 -1.55 -10.47 0.45
N LYS A 50 -0.97 -11.14 -0.57
CA LYS A 50 0.45 -11.49 -0.56
C LYS A 50 1.35 -10.26 -0.61
N ILE A 51 1.02 -9.26 -1.41
CA ILE A 51 1.77 -8.00 -1.49
C ILE A 51 1.65 -7.25 -0.15
N ASP A 52 0.43 -7.11 0.37
CA ASP A 52 0.16 -6.44 1.63
C ASP A 52 0.90 -7.12 2.80
N MET A 53 1.01 -8.45 2.79
CA MET A 53 1.76 -9.22 3.78
C MET A 53 3.27 -8.94 3.71
N ILE A 54 3.85 -8.89 2.50
CA ILE A 54 5.27 -8.59 2.31
C ILE A 54 5.57 -7.16 2.76
N ASP A 55 4.72 -6.20 2.40
CA ASP A 55 4.88 -4.80 2.78
C ASP A 55 4.73 -4.63 4.31
N SER A 56 3.83 -5.39 4.94
CA SER A 56 3.63 -5.37 6.39
C SER A 56 4.78 -6.03 7.17
N ALA A 57 5.34 -7.14 6.67
CA ALA A 57 6.42 -7.86 7.35
C ALA A 57 7.68 -7.01 7.52
N ASN A 58 7.95 -6.11 6.58
CA ASN A 58 9.11 -5.22 6.64
C ASN A 58 8.84 -3.94 7.46
N LYS A 59 7.58 -3.63 7.74
CA LYS A 59 7.20 -2.36 8.36
C LYS A 59 7.83 -2.19 9.75
N GLU A 60 7.81 -3.22 10.57
CA GLU A 60 8.35 -3.18 11.92
C GLU A 60 9.87 -2.92 11.89
N LEU A 61 10.62 -3.74 11.13
CA LEU A 61 12.05 -3.55 10.96
C LEU A 61 12.42 -2.16 10.40
N LEU A 62 11.68 -1.70 9.39
CA LEU A 62 11.91 -0.40 8.80
C LEU A 62 11.61 0.73 9.79
N SER A 63 10.58 0.58 10.62
CA SER A 63 10.26 1.56 11.67
C SER A 63 11.35 1.64 12.73
N ASP A 64 11.97 0.52 13.08
CA ASP A 64 13.09 0.47 14.05
C ASP A 64 14.37 1.09 13.49
N ILE A 65 14.53 1.17 12.18
CA ILE A 65 15.67 1.82 11.54
C ILE A 65 15.52 3.36 11.50
N LEU A 66 14.28 3.90 11.51
CA LEU A 66 14.05 5.34 11.40
C LEU A 66 14.74 6.18 12.50
N PRO A 67 14.77 5.78 13.77
CA PRO A 67 15.51 6.51 14.79
C PRO A 67 17.02 6.62 14.49
N VAL A 68 17.61 5.59 13.86
CA VAL A 68 19.01 5.63 13.44
C VAL A 68 19.22 6.70 12.36
N ILE A 69 18.28 6.85 11.44
CA ILE A 69 18.32 7.92 10.42
C ILE A 69 18.22 9.29 11.06
N ASP A 70 17.32 9.45 12.04
CA ASP A 70 17.19 10.72 12.77
C ASP A 70 18.48 11.06 13.52
N ASP A 71 19.15 10.05 14.10
CA ASP A 71 20.44 10.23 14.76
C ASP A 71 21.53 10.63 13.78
N PHE A 72 21.53 10.04 12.58
CA PHE A 72 22.41 10.47 11.50
C PHE A 72 22.14 11.93 11.10
N GLU A 73 20.88 12.33 10.89
CA GLU A 73 20.54 13.73 10.56
C GLU A 73 20.94 14.71 11.69
N ARG A 74 20.79 14.30 12.96
CA ARG A 74 21.18 15.10 14.11
C ARG A 74 22.69 15.23 14.21
N ALA A 75 23.43 14.13 14.02
CA ALA A 75 24.89 14.15 14.05
C ALA A 75 25.47 15.06 12.96
N SER A 76 24.92 15.03 11.74
CA SER A 76 25.38 15.89 10.65
C SER A 76 25.29 17.39 10.98
N LYS A 77 24.25 17.77 11.73
CA LYS A 77 24.07 19.16 12.20
C LYS A 77 25.06 19.55 13.28
N SER A 78 25.65 18.58 14.00
CA SER A 78 26.59 18.78 15.10
C SER A 78 28.06 18.80 14.65
N ILE A 79 28.35 18.28 13.45
CA ILE A 79 29.71 18.27 12.90
C ILE A 79 30.10 19.71 12.58
N LYS A 80 31.19 20.18 13.20
CA LYS A 80 31.72 21.53 12.94
C LYS A 80 32.33 21.58 11.53
N LYS A 81 32.16 22.70 10.84
CA LYS A 81 32.69 22.93 9.47
C LYS A 81 34.21 22.80 9.33
N GLU A 82 34.94 22.74 10.44
CA GLU A 82 36.40 22.60 10.45
C GLU A 82 36.89 21.19 10.05
N ASN A 83 35.98 20.19 10.01
CA ASN A 83 36.28 18.80 9.64
C ASN A 83 35.55 18.41 8.36
N GLU A 84 35.79 19.09 7.24
CA GLU A 84 35.12 18.84 5.97
C GLU A 84 35.30 17.40 5.46
N SER A 85 36.49 16.79 5.66
CA SER A 85 36.72 15.38 5.21
C SER A 85 35.87 14.37 5.98
N ASP A 86 35.64 14.60 7.27
CA ASP A 86 34.81 13.73 8.10
C ASP A 86 33.32 13.87 7.70
N LEU A 87 32.93 15.09 7.34
CA LEU A 87 31.58 15.38 6.86
C LEU A 87 31.30 14.74 5.49
N GLU A 88 32.27 14.71 4.59
CA GLU A 88 32.14 14.02 3.28
C GLU A 88 31.94 12.51 3.47
N GLY A 89 32.76 11.85 4.25
CA GLY A 89 32.65 10.42 4.54
C GLY A 89 31.30 10.10 5.20
N TYR A 90 30.87 10.92 6.14
CA TYR A 90 29.58 10.82 6.78
C TYR A 90 28.41 10.93 5.79
N ASN A 91 28.42 11.95 4.92
CA ASN A 91 27.39 12.16 3.93
C ASN A 91 27.29 10.99 2.93
N LEU A 92 28.40 10.39 2.55
CA LEU A 92 28.42 9.21 1.67
C LEU A 92 27.74 8.01 2.31
N ILE A 93 27.99 7.76 3.61
CA ILE A 93 27.34 6.67 4.36
C ILE A 93 25.84 6.94 4.48
N TYR A 94 25.45 8.16 4.84
CA TYR A 94 24.06 8.58 4.95
C TYR A 94 23.31 8.42 3.63
N GLN A 95 23.89 8.90 2.51
CA GLN A 95 23.30 8.74 1.18
C GLN A 95 23.14 7.26 0.79
N LYS A 96 24.11 6.42 1.12
CA LYS A 96 24.03 4.99 0.87
C LYS A 96 22.88 4.35 1.67
N LEU A 97 22.68 4.76 2.90
CA LEU A 97 21.56 4.30 3.74
C LEU A 97 20.22 4.71 3.14
N ILE A 98 20.05 5.99 2.79
CA ILE A 98 18.82 6.50 2.17
C ILE A 98 18.53 5.78 0.84
N ASN A 99 19.52 5.66 -0.05
CA ASN A 99 19.36 4.95 -1.32
C ASN A 99 18.96 3.48 -1.12
N THR A 100 19.48 2.84 -0.06
CA THR A 100 19.10 1.47 0.29
C THR A 100 17.62 1.41 0.68
N LEU A 101 17.15 2.35 1.50
CA LEU A 101 15.73 2.42 1.90
C LEU A 101 14.80 2.73 0.73
N GLU A 102 15.22 3.58 -0.20
CA GLU A 102 14.46 3.87 -1.42
C GLU A 102 14.26 2.62 -2.29
N ASN A 103 15.25 1.70 -2.34
CA ASN A 103 15.12 0.41 -3.01
C ASN A 103 14.00 -0.46 -2.39
N TYR A 104 13.73 -0.30 -1.10
CA TYR A 104 12.61 -0.90 -0.39
C TYR A 104 11.34 -0.05 -0.41
N LYS A 105 11.28 0.96 -1.31
CA LYS A 105 10.15 1.89 -1.48
C LYS A 105 9.86 2.76 -0.24
N VAL A 106 10.80 2.88 0.66
CA VAL A 106 10.71 3.82 1.78
C VAL A 106 11.10 5.20 1.28
N LYS A 107 10.21 6.17 1.46
CA LYS A 107 10.44 7.55 1.05
C LYS A 107 10.14 8.51 2.19
N LYS A 108 10.97 9.53 2.31
CA LYS A 108 10.77 10.64 3.21
C LYS A 108 9.63 11.54 2.70
N MET A 109 8.77 12.00 3.59
CA MET A 109 7.75 12.97 3.27
C MET A 109 8.36 14.34 3.03
N GLU A 110 8.03 14.97 1.92
CA GLU A 110 8.48 16.35 1.62
C GLU A 110 7.57 17.33 2.34
N ILE A 111 8.03 17.87 3.45
CA ILE A 111 7.30 18.83 4.28
C ILE A 111 8.10 20.12 4.37
N LYS A 112 7.44 21.24 4.05
CA LYS A 112 8.04 22.57 4.07
C LYS A 112 7.35 23.47 5.10
N LYS A 113 8.10 24.42 5.64
CA LYS A 113 7.52 25.48 6.46
C LYS A 113 6.46 26.26 5.70
N GLY A 114 5.27 26.33 6.26
CA GLY A 114 4.11 26.98 5.67
C GLY A 114 3.10 26.04 5.00
N ASP A 115 3.43 24.74 4.89
CA ASP A 115 2.48 23.76 4.41
C ASP A 115 1.29 23.62 5.37
N LYS A 116 0.15 23.21 4.85
CA LYS A 116 -1.02 22.94 5.68
C LYS A 116 -0.75 21.70 6.54
N PHE A 117 -1.19 21.76 7.80
CA PHE A 117 -1.24 20.59 8.63
C PHE A 117 -2.31 19.63 8.11
N ASP A 118 -1.94 18.36 8.01
CA ASP A 118 -2.84 17.27 7.62
C ASP A 118 -2.65 16.10 8.60
N SER A 119 -3.71 15.74 9.29
CA SER A 119 -3.70 14.66 10.28
C SER A 119 -3.49 13.26 9.69
N GLU A 120 -3.65 13.11 8.37
CA GLU A 120 -3.37 11.84 7.69
C GLU A 120 -1.85 11.58 7.55
N PHE A 121 -1.01 12.62 7.58
CA PHE A 121 0.44 12.52 7.38
C PHE A 121 1.28 13.09 8.52
N HIS A 122 0.68 13.98 9.33
CA HIS A 122 1.40 14.76 10.32
C HIS A 122 0.83 14.56 11.73
N GLU A 123 1.73 14.52 12.71
CA GLU A 123 1.42 14.54 14.14
C GLU A 123 1.88 15.88 14.72
N ALA A 124 0.94 16.71 15.19
CA ALA A 124 1.27 17.98 15.84
C ALA A 124 1.68 17.73 17.29
N ILE A 125 2.98 17.91 17.59
CA ILE A 125 3.53 17.76 18.95
C ILE A 125 3.26 19.01 19.79
N THR A 126 3.39 20.18 19.16
CA THR A 126 3.26 21.48 19.85
C THR A 126 2.67 22.51 18.90
N SER A 127 1.97 23.49 19.49
CA SER A 127 1.49 24.68 18.79
C SER A 127 2.16 25.91 19.39
N THR A 128 2.81 26.70 18.53
CA THR A 128 3.57 27.88 18.95
C THR A 128 2.91 29.15 18.41
N PRO A 129 2.82 30.22 19.22
CA PRO A 129 2.35 31.52 18.73
C PRO A 129 3.13 31.95 17.50
N SER A 130 2.43 32.31 16.43
CA SER A 130 3.05 32.64 15.17
C SER A 130 2.33 33.80 14.45
N GLU A 131 2.95 34.31 13.40
CA GLU A 131 2.30 35.30 12.54
C GLU A 131 1.02 34.73 11.93
N LYS A 132 0.01 35.55 11.72
CA LYS A 132 -1.30 35.16 11.16
C LYS A 132 -1.22 34.30 9.90
N LYS A 133 -0.16 34.47 9.08
CA LYS A 133 0.06 33.68 7.85
C LYS A 133 0.39 32.20 8.09
N TYR A 134 0.84 31.85 9.31
CA TYR A 134 1.21 30.46 9.69
C TYR A 134 0.17 29.79 10.60
N LYS A 135 -0.94 30.45 10.88
CA LYS A 135 -1.99 29.87 11.70
C LYS A 135 -2.54 28.58 11.06
N GLY A 136 -2.51 27.47 11.80
CA GLY A 136 -2.90 26.14 11.32
C GLY A 136 -1.97 25.52 10.28
N LYS A 137 -0.76 26.08 10.15
CA LYS A 137 0.28 25.58 9.23
C LYS A 137 1.48 25.05 9.98
N ILE A 138 2.29 24.27 9.29
CA ILE A 138 3.55 23.73 9.80
C ILE A 138 4.59 24.85 9.87
N ILE A 139 5.17 25.04 11.04
CA ILE A 139 6.25 25.98 11.28
C ILE A 139 7.61 25.30 11.22
N ASP A 140 7.69 24.09 11.80
CA ASP A 140 8.93 23.33 11.87
C ASP A 140 8.64 21.82 11.89
N VAL A 141 9.62 21.03 11.50
CA VAL A 141 9.58 19.57 11.50
C VAL A 141 10.60 19.05 12.51
N ILE A 142 10.10 18.40 13.57
CA ILE A 142 10.94 17.84 14.64
C ILE A 142 11.49 16.49 14.21
N GLU A 143 10.62 15.62 13.70
CA GLU A 143 11.00 14.31 13.15
C GLU A 143 10.35 14.13 11.78
N ASN A 144 11.14 13.64 10.83
CA ASN A 144 10.64 13.44 9.48
C ASN A 144 9.66 12.27 9.39
N GLY A 145 8.62 12.43 8.60
CA GLY A 145 7.69 11.36 8.25
C GLY A 145 8.24 10.50 7.12
N TYR A 146 7.85 9.23 7.13
CA TYR A 146 8.23 8.26 6.11
C TYR A 146 7.04 7.39 5.72
N HIS A 147 6.99 6.99 4.45
CA HIS A 147 6.04 6.02 3.92
C HIS A 147 6.74 4.91 3.14
N VAL A 148 6.12 3.74 3.07
CA VAL A 148 6.54 2.60 2.25
C VAL A 148 5.42 2.27 1.28
N GLY A 149 5.65 2.49 -0.02
CA GLY A 149 4.56 2.46 -0.99
C GLY A 149 3.44 3.43 -0.60
N ASP A 150 2.21 2.93 -0.47
CA ASP A 150 1.03 3.72 -0.05
C ASP A 150 0.80 3.73 1.47
N ASN A 151 1.59 2.98 2.24
CA ASN A 151 1.41 2.85 3.69
C ASN A 151 2.31 3.80 4.46
N ILE A 152 1.76 4.46 5.49
CA ILE A 152 2.55 5.29 6.38
C ILE A 152 3.37 4.39 7.30
N LEU A 153 4.67 4.63 7.33
CA LEU A 153 5.62 3.99 8.21
C LEU A 153 5.74 4.76 9.53
N ARG A 154 5.85 6.09 9.44
CA ARG A 154 5.87 7.02 10.56
C ARG A 154 5.31 8.38 10.15
N PHE A 155 4.42 8.94 10.96
CA PHE A 155 3.95 10.31 10.80
C PHE A 155 5.08 11.31 11.02
N ALA A 156 5.03 12.42 10.30
CA ALA A 156 5.97 13.51 10.59
C ALA A 156 5.54 14.25 11.85
N LYS A 157 6.47 14.39 12.81
CA LYS A 157 6.22 15.19 14.01
C LYS A 157 6.53 16.65 13.73
N VAL A 158 5.51 17.48 13.83
CA VAL A 158 5.59 18.88 13.41
C VAL A 158 5.18 19.85 14.53
N VAL A 159 5.67 21.07 14.41
CA VAL A 159 5.22 22.24 15.18
C VAL A 159 4.26 23.03 14.31
N THR A 160 3.08 23.35 14.85
CA THR A 160 2.07 24.14 14.14
C THR A 160 1.98 25.56 14.69
N GLY A 161 1.50 26.49 13.87
CA GLY A 161 1.22 27.86 14.27
C GLY A 161 -0.17 28.00 14.91
N SER A 162 -0.25 28.65 16.08
CA SER A 162 -1.50 29.05 16.71
C SER A 162 -1.89 30.50 16.39
#